data_15f8ccfeb56133d81fb5cba472c46b18
#
_entry.id   15f8ccfeb56133d81fb5cba472c46b18
#
_cell.length_a   1.000
_cell.length_b   1.000
_cell.length_c   1.000
_cell.angle_alpha   90.00
_cell.angle_beta   90.00
_cell.angle_gamma   90.00
#
_symmetry.space_group_name_H-M   'P 1'
#
loop_
_entity.id
_entity.type
_entity.pdbx_description
1 polymer ?
#
loop_
_entity_poly.entity_id
_entity_poly.type
_entity_poly.pdbx_seq_one_letter_code
_entity_poly.pdbx_strand_id
1 'polypeptide(L)'
;GTIGNSRVILLKPATFMNSSGESIREAAAFYKIPHNRILVIFDDIDIRFGSIRIRKSGSPGTHNGMKSVIEHLGTEGFPRVRIGIGPAPEHHDLASFVLSEVSEDRKEGLYDSLVKACDSIEEIVSNA
;
A
#
# COMPACT_ATOMS: atom_id res chain seq x y z
N GLY A 1 -0.67 -2.32 18.03
CA GLY A 1 0.13 -1.28 18.66
C GLY A 1 -0.59 0.04 18.79
N THR A 2 0.17 1.10 19.00
CA THR A 2 -0.36 2.47 19.07
C THR A 2 0.51 3.41 18.24
N ILE A 3 -0.15 4.39 17.62
CA ILE A 3 0.51 5.54 16.99
C ILE A 3 -0.16 6.78 17.59
N GLY A 4 0.62 7.61 18.30
CA GLY A 4 0.04 8.70 19.08
C GLY A 4 -0.93 8.15 20.13
N ASN A 5 -2.17 8.62 20.10
CA ASN A 5 -3.23 8.17 21.00
C ASN A 5 -4.16 7.13 20.37
N SER A 6 -3.85 6.68 19.16
CA SER A 6 -4.71 5.75 18.41
C SER A 6 -4.18 4.32 18.48
N ARG A 7 -5.09 3.38 18.73
CA ARG A 7 -4.76 1.96 18.58
C ARG A 7 -4.75 1.62 17.10
N VAL A 8 -3.74 0.88 16.66
CA VAL A 8 -3.59 0.47 15.26
C VAL A 8 -3.32 -1.02 15.16
N ILE A 9 -3.73 -1.59 14.05
CA ILE A 9 -3.44 -2.97 13.68
C ILE A 9 -2.59 -2.91 12.41
N LEU A 10 -1.41 -3.52 12.47
CA LEU A 10 -0.55 -3.67 11.30
C LEU A 10 -0.80 -5.04 10.70
N LEU A 11 -1.24 -5.06 9.47
CA LEU A 11 -1.57 -6.29 8.75
C LEU A 11 -0.64 -6.44 7.54
N LYS A 12 0.02 -7.59 7.46
CA LYS A 12 0.74 -8.02 6.27
C LYS A 12 0.02 -9.25 5.73
N PRO A 13 -0.77 -9.14 4.65
CA PRO A 13 -1.48 -10.29 4.11
C PRO A 13 -0.51 -11.41 3.72
N ALA A 14 -0.83 -12.63 4.10
CA ALA A 14 -0.06 -13.82 3.74
C ALA A 14 -0.65 -14.56 2.53
N THR A 15 -1.72 -14.03 1.95
CA THR A 15 -2.32 -14.51 0.71
C THR A 15 -1.44 -14.17 -0.49
N PHE A 16 -1.74 -14.76 -1.65
CA PHE A 16 -1.20 -14.24 -2.89
C PHE A 16 -1.68 -12.81 -3.12
N MET A 17 -0.91 -12.04 -3.90
CA MET A 17 -1.18 -10.61 -4.11
C MET A 17 -2.61 -10.36 -4.62
N ASN A 18 -3.08 -11.16 -5.56
CA ASN A 18 -4.43 -11.04 -6.13
C ASN A 18 -5.55 -11.44 -5.16
N SER A 19 -5.23 -11.91 -3.98
CA SER A 19 -6.18 -12.27 -2.91
C SER A 19 -5.97 -11.42 -1.65
N SER A 20 -5.24 -10.33 -1.74
CA SER A 20 -4.95 -9.45 -0.60
C SER A 20 -6.21 -8.90 0.06
N GLY A 21 -7.26 -8.66 -0.72
CA GLY A 21 -8.53 -8.16 -0.20
C GLY A 21 -9.24 -9.11 0.75
N GLU A 22 -9.02 -10.42 0.62
CA GLU A 22 -9.61 -11.41 1.53
C GLU A 22 -9.10 -11.20 2.96
N SER A 23 -7.78 -11.06 3.11
CA SER A 23 -7.16 -10.84 4.42
C SER A 23 -7.62 -9.54 5.05
N ILE A 24 -7.70 -8.48 4.27
CA ILE A 24 -8.11 -7.17 4.76
C ILE A 24 -9.57 -7.20 5.17
N ARG A 25 -10.44 -7.82 4.37
CA ARG A 25 -11.87 -7.95 4.69
C ARG A 25 -12.08 -8.72 6.00
N GLU A 26 -11.40 -9.84 6.17
CA GLU A 26 -11.50 -10.64 7.38
C GLU A 26 -11.04 -9.88 8.61
N ALA A 27 -9.91 -9.19 8.54
CA ALA A 27 -9.40 -8.39 9.64
C ALA A 27 -10.33 -7.23 9.97
N ALA A 28 -10.82 -6.52 8.97
CA ALA A 28 -11.75 -5.41 9.16
C ALA A 28 -13.05 -5.85 9.81
N ALA A 29 -13.58 -7.01 9.42
CA ALA A 29 -14.78 -7.58 10.02
C ALA A 29 -14.54 -8.01 11.48
N PHE A 30 -13.44 -8.70 11.74
CA PHE A 30 -13.10 -9.20 13.07
C PHE A 30 -12.91 -8.06 14.07
N TYR A 31 -12.18 -7.02 13.70
CA TYR A 31 -11.91 -5.88 14.58
C TYR A 31 -12.94 -4.75 14.44
N LYS A 32 -13.96 -4.92 13.59
CA LYS A 32 -15.03 -3.95 13.36
C LYS A 32 -14.50 -2.58 12.92
N ILE A 33 -13.60 -2.60 11.94
CA ILE A 33 -12.96 -1.39 11.42
C ILE A 33 -13.73 -0.90 10.19
N PRO A 34 -14.24 0.34 10.19
CA PRO A 34 -14.90 0.90 9.01
C PRO A 34 -13.88 1.15 7.88
N HIS A 35 -14.34 1.15 6.64
CA HIS A 35 -13.47 1.25 5.46
C HIS A 35 -12.63 2.53 5.45
N ASN A 36 -13.17 3.64 5.91
CA ASN A 36 -12.45 4.91 5.94
C ASN A 36 -11.32 4.95 6.99
N ARG A 37 -11.20 3.91 7.81
CA ARG A 37 -10.11 3.73 8.77
C ARG A 37 -9.15 2.61 8.38
N ILE A 38 -9.23 2.16 7.15
CA ILE A 38 -8.29 1.21 6.57
C ILE A 38 -7.33 2.00 5.70
N LEU A 39 -6.04 1.95 6.02
CA LEU A 39 -4.99 2.57 5.21
C LEU A 39 -4.19 1.48 4.52
N VAL A 40 -4.20 1.47 3.20
CA VAL A 40 -3.48 0.48 2.40
C VAL A 40 -2.19 1.08 1.88
N ILE A 41 -1.09 0.38 2.09
CA ILE A 41 0.24 0.80 1.65
C ILE A 41 0.73 -0.22 0.64
N PHE A 42 1.12 0.24 -0.55
CA PHE A 42 1.55 -0.66 -1.60
C PHE A 42 2.55 0.00 -2.55
N ASP A 43 3.31 -0.82 -3.26
CA ASP A 43 4.23 -0.38 -4.29
C ASP A 43 3.50 -0.14 -5.62
N ASP A 44 3.94 0.85 -6.39
CA ASP A 44 3.26 1.24 -7.61
C ASP A 44 4.26 1.58 -8.72
N ILE A 45 4.20 0.83 -9.81
CA ILE A 45 5.06 1.04 -10.98
C ILE A 45 4.66 2.27 -11.80
N ASP A 46 3.46 2.79 -11.62
CA ASP A 46 2.98 3.98 -12.30
C ASP A 46 3.47 5.26 -11.62
N ILE A 47 4.12 5.13 -10.49
CA ILE A 47 4.72 6.25 -9.76
C ILE A 47 6.23 6.13 -9.82
N ARG A 48 6.88 7.26 -10.08
CA ARG A 48 8.32 7.35 -10.18
C ARG A 48 9.01 6.89 -8.90
N PHE A 49 10.07 6.13 -9.03
CA PHE A 49 10.92 5.73 -7.92
C PHE A 49 11.41 6.96 -7.14
N GLY A 50 11.34 6.88 -5.82
CA GLY A 50 11.69 7.98 -4.94
C GLY A 50 10.53 8.89 -4.56
N SER A 51 9.37 8.71 -5.18
CA SER A 51 8.15 9.48 -4.87
C SER A 51 7.13 8.62 -4.16
N ILE A 52 6.31 9.25 -3.33
CA ILE A 52 5.13 8.62 -2.73
C ILE A 52 3.90 9.45 -3.07
N ARG A 53 2.73 8.81 -3.12
CA ARG A 53 1.45 9.47 -3.34
C ARG A 53 0.46 9.02 -2.28
N ILE A 54 -0.25 9.98 -1.71
CA ILE A 54 -1.27 9.73 -0.70
C ILE A 54 -2.60 10.18 -1.27
N ARG A 55 -3.61 9.31 -1.19
CA ARG A 55 -4.96 9.61 -1.66
C ARG A 55 -5.98 9.06 -0.67
N LYS A 56 -7.11 9.76 -0.54
CA LYS A 56 -8.22 9.31 0.31
C LYS A 56 -9.08 8.25 -0.36
N SER A 57 -9.03 8.18 -1.68
CA SER A 57 -9.78 7.23 -2.50
C SER A 57 -9.12 7.11 -3.87
N GLY A 58 -9.58 6.20 -4.68
CA GLY A 58 -9.14 6.10 -6.05
C GLY A 58 -9.19 4.68 -6.63
N SER A 59 -9.00 4.60 -7.94
CA SER A 59 -8.96 3.34 -8.66
C SER A 59 -7.71 2.52 -8.33
N PRO A 60 -7.70 1.21 -8.65
CA PRO A 60 -6.54 0.37 -8.38
C PRO A 60 -5.39 0.56 -9.37
N GLY A 61 -5.62 1.25 -10.50
CA GLY A 61 -4.64 1.29 -11.58
C GLY A 61 -4.33 -0.11 -12.09
N THR A 62 -3.05 -0.42 -12.22
CA THR A 62 -2.60 -1.75 -12.69
C THR A 62 -2.26 -2.71 -11.54
N HIS A 63 -2.41 -2.30 -10.30
CA HIS A 63 -2.02 -3.10 -9.13
C HIS A 63 -3.07 -4.16 -8.82
N ASN A 64 -2.71 -5.45 -8.98
CA ASN A 64 -3.63 -6.57 -8.78
C ASN A 64 -4.09 -6.71 -7.32
N GLY A 65 -3.20 -6.43 -6.37
CA GLY A 65 -3.57 -6.45 -4.95
C GLY A 65 -4.64 -5.42 -4.63
N MET A 66 -4.53 -4.22 -5.18
CA MET A 66 -5.52 -3.16 -4.98
C MET A 66 -6.86 -3.49 -5.66
N LYS A 67 -6.84 -4.14 -6.81
CA LYS A 67 -8.07 -4.65 -7.44
C LYS A 67 -8.80 -5.60 -6.50
N SER A 68 -8.06 -6.51 -5.87
CA SER A 68 -8.62 -7.45 -4.88
C SER A 68 -9.18 -6.72 -3.66
N VAL A 69 -8.46 -5.74 -3.12
CA VAL A 69 -8.92 -4.97 -1.96
C VAL A 69 -10.24 -4.25 -2.27
N ILE A 70 -10.31 -3.56 -3.38
CA ILE A 70 -11.50 -2.82 -3.80
C ILE A 70 -12.68 -3.78 -4.00
N GLU A 71 -12.44 -4.91 -4.66
CA GLU A 71 -13.47 -5.93 -4.88
C GLU A 71 -14.03 -6.47 -3.55
N HIS A 72 -13.16 -6.82 -2.61
CA HIS A 72 -13.57 -7.41 -1.34
C HIS A 72 -14.18 -6.40 -0.37
N LEU A 73 -13.73 -5.15 -0.38
CA LEU A 73 -14.33 -4.10 0.44
C LEU A 73 -15.59 -3.50 -0.19
N GLY A 74 -15.75 -3.65 -1.51
CA GLY A 74 -16.90 -3.12 -2.24
C GLY A 74 -16.86 -1.60 -2.39
N THR A 75 -15.72 -0.96 -2.23
CA THR A 75 -15.56 0.50 -2.30
C THR A 75 -14.15 0.88 -2.66
N GLU A 76 -14.00 2.04 -3.30
CA GLU A 76 -12.71 2.71 -3.50
C GLU A 76 -12.45 3.76 -2.42
N GLY A 77 -13.37 3.96 -1.48
CA GLY A 77 -13.39 5.04 -0.49
C GLY A 77 -12.57 4.75 0.77
N PHE A 78 -11.32 4.35 0.63
CA PHE A 78 -10.40 4.17 1.73
C PHE A 78 -9.05 4.83 1.40
N PRO A 79 -8.33 5.35 2.41
CA PRO A 79 -7.05 6.00 2.17
C PRO A 79 -5.95 5.01 1.78
N ARG A 80 -4.99 5.49 1.01
CA ARG A 80 -3.87 4.69 0.54
C ARG A 80 -2.60 5.51 0.41
N VAL A 81 -1.47 4.83 0.62
CA VAL A 81 -0.13 5.36 0.38
C VAL A 81 0.50 4.52 -0.73
N ARG A 82 0.84 5.15 -1.83
CA ARG A 82 1.46 4.51 -2.98
C ARG A 82 2.95 4.83 -2.96
N ILE A 83 3.78 3.81 -2.96
CA ILE A 83 5.24 3.95 -2.96
C ILE A 83 5.74 3.70 -4.38
N GLY A 84 6.33 4.71 -5.00
CA GLY A 84 6.79 4.63 -6.37
C GLY A 84 7.99 3.70 -6.54
N ILE A 85 7.87 2.78 -7.48
CA ILE A 85 8.97 1.89 -7.88
C ILE A 85 9.24 1.95 -9.39
N GLY A 86 8.48 2.76 -10.11
CA GLY A 86 8.57 2.87 -11.56
C GLY A 86 9.53 3.95 -12.06
N PRO A 87 9.61 4.08 -13.38
CA PRO A 87 8.96 3.19 -14.33
C PRO A 87 9.66 1.83 -14.42
N ALA A 88 8.92 0.81 -14.91
CA ALA A 88 9.54 -0.47 -15.21
C ALA A 88 10.47 -0.31 -16.42
N PRO A 89 11.62 -1.01 -16.45
CA PRO A 89 12.51 -0.96 -17.62
C PRO A 89 11.80 -1.45 -18.88
N GLU A 90 12.15 -0.87 -20.03
CA GLU A 90 11.68 -1.36 -21.32
C GLU A 90 12.03 -2.84 -21.50
N HIS A 91 11.16 -3.56 -22.17
CA HIS A 91 11.31 -5.01 -22.44
C HIS A 91 11.33 -5.90 -21.17
N HIS A 92 11.00 -5.35 -20.01
CA HIS A 92 10.81 -6.14 -18.80
C HIS A 92 9.35 -6.53 -18.63
N ASP A 93 9.13 -7.79 -18.23
CA ASP A 93 7.83 -8.23 -17.75
C ASP A 93 7.52 -7.52 -16.42
N LEU A 94 6.35 -6.88 -16.33
CA LEU A 94 5.96 -6.13 -15.13
C LEU A 94 5.95 -6.99 -13.87
N ALA A 95 5.44 -8.21 -13.96
CA ALA A 95 5.40 -9.12 -12.83
C ALA A 95 6.81 -9.49 -12.35
N SER A 96 7.71 -9.76 -13.29
CA SER A 96 9.12 -10.03 -12.96
C SER A 96 9.80 -8.83 -12.32
N PHE A 97 9.50 -7.62 -12.80
CA PHE A 97 10.07 -6.39 -12.24
C PHE A 97 9.62 -6.16 -10.80
N VAL A 98 8.31 -6.24 -10.51
CA VAL A 98 7.79 -5.97 -9.16
C VAL A 98 8.18 -7.06 -8.15
N LEU A 99 8.48 -8.28 -8.61
CA LEU A 99 8.92 -9.38 -7.76
C LEU A 99 10.44 -9.50 -7.67
N SER A 100 11.19 -8.68 -8.41
CA SER A 100 12.65 -8.72 -8.40
C SER A 100 13.22 -8.15 -7.10
N GLU A 101 14.44 -8.55 -6.79
CA GLU A 101 15.17 -7.96 -5.68
C GLU A 101 15.54 -6.50 -5.98
N VAL A 102 15.56 -5.69 -4.94
CA VAL A 102 15.98 -4.29 -5.06
C VAL A 102 17.49 -4.27 -5.29
N SER A 103 17.92 -3.62 -6.37
CA SER A 103 19.35 -3.46 -6.66
C SER A 103 20.03 -2.60 -5.59
N GLU A 104 21.33 -2.82 -5.39
CA GLU A 104 22.09 -2.11 -4.37
C GLU A 104 22.05 -0.58 -4.53
N ASP A 105 22.08 -0.10 -5.77
CA ASP A 105 22.03 1.33 -6.07
C ASP A 105 20.66 1.97 -5.76
N ARG A 106 19.60 1.15 -5.60
CA ARG A 106 18.26 1.63 -5.26
C ARG A 106 17.88 1.46 -3.80
N LYS A 107 18.62 0.69 -3.02
CA LYS A 107 18.28 0.41 -1.62
C LYS A 107 18.17 1.67 -0.76
N GLU A 108 19.10 2.59 -0.91
CA GLU A 108 19.08 3.85 -0.16
C GLU A 108 17.86 4.70 -0.52
N GLY A 109 17.57 4.85 -1.81
CA GLY A 109 16.40 5.59 -2.28
C GLY A 109 15.10 4.96 -1.84
N LEU A 110 15.01 3.63 -1.85
CA LEU A 110 13.85 2.93 -1.33
C LEU A 110 13.68 3.15 0.17
N TYR A 111 14.77 3.06 0.92
CA TYR A 111 14.74 3.34 2.35
C TYR A 111 14.22 4.75 2.64
N ASP A 112 14.70 5.75 1.91
CA ASP A 112 14.23 7.13 2.05
C ASP A 112 12.73 7.26 1.75
N SER A 113 12.24 6.57 0.73
CA SER A 113 10.80 6.53 0.41
C SER A 113 9.99 5.89 1.53
N LEU A 114 10.51 4.80 2.12
CA LEU A 114 9.83 4.11 3.22
C LEU A 114 9.79 4.99 4.48
N VAL A 115 10.84 5.74 4.76
CA VAL A 115 10.85 6.70 5.87
C VAL A 115 9.79 7.79 5.66
N LYS A 116 9.71 8.36 4.47
CA LYS A 116 8.67 9.33 4.12
C LYS A 116 7.28 8.75 4.28
N ALA A 117 7.08 7.51 3.86
CA ALA A 117 5.79 6.83 4.01
C ALA A 117 5.45 6.64 5.49
N CYS A 118 6.39 6.22 6.32
CA CYS A 118 6.17 6.06 7.75
C CYS A 118 5.79 7.38 8.43
N ASP A 119 6.50 8.46 8.11
CA ASP A 119 6.18 9.79 8.65
C ASP A 119 4.78 10.23 8.26
N SER A 120 4.40 10.00 7.01
CA SER A 120 3.06 10.32 6.51
C SER A 120 1.97 9.49 7.19
N ILE A 121 2.22 8.21 7.41
CA ILE A 121 1.28 7.32 8.10
C ILE A 121 1.07 7.77 9.55
N GLU A 122 2.14 8.11 10.25
CA GLU A 122 2.05 8.62 11.62
C GLU A 122 1.22 9.90 11.68
N GLU A 123 1.42 10.81 10.73
CA GLU A 123 0.65 12.04 10.63
C GLU A 123 -0.83 11.77 10.34
N ILE A 124 -1.13 10.89 9.38
CA ILE A 124 -2.51 10.53 9.03
C ILE A 124 -3.23 9.93 10.24
N VAL A 125 -2.60 8.99 10.93
CA VAL A 125 -3.19 8.32 12.08
C VAL A 125 -3.38 9.28 13.25
N SER A 126 -2.41 10.14 13.50
CA SER A 126 -2.47 11.10 14.61
C SER A 126 -3.55 12.16 14.42
N ASN A 127 -3.92 12.46 13.18
CA ASN A 127 -4.93 13.45 12.82
C ASN A 127 -6.31 12.84 12.50
N ALA A 128 -6.44 11.54 12.68
CA ALA A 128 -7.68 10.83 12.38
C ALA A 128 -8.72 10.98 13.51
#